data_e7978b54cf32f1a94dbaed4ff6191c7b
#
_entry.id   e7978b54cf32f1a94dbaed4ff6191c7b
#
_cell.length_a   1.000
_cell.length_b   1.000
_cell.length_c   1.000
_cell.angle_alpha   90.00
_cell.angle_beta   90.00
_cell.angle_gamma   90.00
#
_symmetry.space_group_name_H-M   'P 1'
#
loop_
_entity.id
_entity.type
_entity.pdbx_description
1 polymer ?
#
loop_
_entity_poly.entity_id
_entity_poly.type
_entity_poly.pdbx_seq_one_letter_code
_entity_poly.pdbx_strand_id
1 'polypeptide(L)'
;MSLKREDDQLLLDLDHEAEDDRDLDSVLELGRKRFERAVAHERRPVARVGVIDSPVGPLFIADGPHGILAIHFMDTKGPDPLQMMRGKFDVVEDQSAADRIGDEIRRFVAGDHSALKHEIDLSLVESDFKRRALTRLRKVPLGSVVTYQGLARAVGAPDAQRAIGSAMGSNPVPIYVPCHRVIKSDLSIGNYGGGVERKLKLLRAEGFAVGKDLRVPAHAVMGHQRTHIYCRPQCPAAKRADSGRMYIFADSAQARGAGLRACKICHPA
;
A
#
# COMPACT_ATOMS: atom_id res chain seq x y z
N MET A 1 15.62 17.70 24.22
CA MET A 1 16.34 17.49 25.50
C MET A 1 16.89 16.06 25.67
N SER A 2 16.66 15.13 24.73
CA SER A 2 17.12 13.74 24.82
C SER A 2 18.50 13.49 24.20
N LEU A 3 18.89 14.20 23.16
CA LEU A 3 20.16 14.03 22.44
C LEU A 3 21.43 14.34 23.26
N LYS A 4 21.35 15.29 24.22
CA LYS A 4 22.51 15.66 25.07
C LYS A 4 22.90 14.59 26.10
N ARG A 5 22.01 13.68 26.47
CA ARG A 5 22.31 12.62 27.46
C ARG A 5 23.06 11.44 26.89
N GLU A 6 22.83 11.15 25.61
CA GLU A 6 23.50 10.02 24.92
C GLU A 6 24.95 10.39 24.57
N ASP A 7 25.22 11.65 24.21
CA ASP A 7 26.58 12.14 23.94
C ASP A 7 27.43 12.21 25.21
N ASP A 8 26.82 12.59 26.34
CA ASP A 8 27.53 12.61 27.65
C ASP A 8 27.84 11.19 28.15
N GLN A 9 26.97 10.21 27.88
CA GLN A 9 27.23 8.81 28.23
C GLN A 9 28.35 8.23 27.36
N LEU A 10 28.44 8.63 26.10
CA LEU A 10 29.48 8.16 25.17
C LEU A 10 30.88 8.68 25.60
N LEU A 11 30.97 9.92 26.16
CA LEU A 11 32.21 10.51 26.66
C LEU A 11 32.65 9.90 28.00
N LEU A 12 31.68 9.57 28.89
CA LEU A 12 31.97 8.90 30.16
C LEU A 12 32.48 7.48 29.99
N ASP A 13 31.99 6.77 28.97
CA ASP A 13 32.47 5.42 28.65
C ASP A 13 33.90 5.41 28.07
N LEU A 14 34.38 6.53 27.51
CA LEU A 14 35.76 6.67 27.03
C LEU A 14 36.79 6.81 28.17
N ASP A 15 36.40 7.45 29.27
CA ASP A 15 37.30 7.66 30.41
C ASP A 15 37.49 6.40 31.29
N HIS A 16 36.52 5.48 31.27
CA HIS A 16 36.58 4.26 32.07
C HIS A 16 37.29 3.06 31.38
N GLU A 17 37.48 3.11 30.07
CA GLU A 17 38.13 2.04 29.30
C GLU A 17 39.64 2.27 29.06
N ALA A 18 40.19 3.40 29.54
CA ALA A 18 41.60 3.77 29.28
C ALA A 18 42.64 3.10 30.22
N GLU A 19 42.20 2.35 31.22
CA GLU A 19 43.12 1.72 32.22
C GLU A 19 43.48 0.25 31.94
N ASP A 20 43.01 -0.32 30.79
CA ASP A 20 43.32 -1.71 30.44
C ASP A 20 44.40 -1.74 29.35
N ASP A 21 45.42 -2.58 29.55
CA ASP A 21 46.66 -2.78 28.77
C ASP A 21 46.38 -3.26 27.31
N ARG A 22 45.43 -2.57 26.61
CA ARG A 22 45.08 -2.84 25.23
C ARG A 22 46.10 -2.23 24.28
N ASP A 23 46.61 -3.05 23.39
CA ASP A 23 47.46 -2.67 22.27
C ASP A 23 46.83 -1.47 21.50
N LEU A 24 47.61 -0.47 21.14
CA LEU A 24 47.21 0.73 20.41
C LEU A 24 46.41 0.40 19.12
N ASP A 25 46.78 -0.68 18.45
CA ASP A 25 46.07 -1.14 17.23
C ASP A 25 44.62 -1.57 17.53
N SER A 26 44.40 -2.20 18.68
CA SER A 26 43.02 -2.58 19.10
C SER A 26 42.17 -1.36 19.43
N VAL A 27 42.75 -0.33 20.06
CA VAL A 27 42.06 0.93 20.36
C VAL A 27 41.73 1.71 19.07
N LEU A 28 42.65 1.77 18.14
CA LEU A 28 42.44 2.40 16.82
C LEU A 28 41.38 1.67 16.00
N GLU A 29 41.39 0.34 15.98
CA GLU A 29 40.37 -0.47 15.30
C GLU A 29 38.99 -0.28 15.91
N LEU A 30 38.89 -0.22 17.25
CA LEU A 30 37.62 0.06 17.94
C LEU A 30 37.10 1.47 17.61
N GLY A 31 37.99 2.46 17.63
CA GLY A 31 37.69 3.85 17.23
C GLY A 31 37.22 3.94 15.80
N ARG A 32 37.89 3.24 14.86
CA ARG A 32 37.49 3.15 13.45
C ARG A 32 36.09 2.55 13.30
N LYS A 33 35.81 1.43 13.97
CA LYS A 33 34.49 0.77 13.94
C LYS A 33 33.38 1.65 14.53
N ARG A 34 33.69 2.38 15.60
CA ARG A 34 32.73 3.35 16.21
C ARG A 34 32.46 4.52 15.25
N PHE A 35 33.51 5.08 14.63
CA PHE A 35 33.38 6.14 13.63
C PHE A 35 32.58 5.65 12.41
N GLU A 36 32.91 4.47 11.86
CA GLU A 36 32.17 3.88 10.75
C GLU A 36 30.68 3.64 11.07
N ARG A 37 30.36 3.21 12.31
CA ARG A 37 28.98 3.08 12.79
C ARG A 37 28.29 4.44 12.93
N ALA A 38 28.95 5.46 13.48
CA ALA A 38 28.40 6.80 13.62
C ALA A 38 28.11 7.42 12.24
N VAL A 39 29.08 7.33 11.30
CA VAL A 39 28.91 7.82 9.91
C VAL A 39 27.80 7.03 9.17
N ALA A 40 27.70 5.72 9.38
CA ALA A 40 26.62 4.92 8.79
C ALA A 40 25.24 5.29 9.37
N HIS A 41 25.18 5.71 10.64
CA HIS A 41 23.96 6.16 11.30
C HIS A 41 23.52 7.57 10.84
N GLU A 42 24.44 8.41 10.39
CA GLU A 42 24.15 9.75 9.84
C GLU A 42 23.72 9.73 8.36
N ARG A 43 24.07 8.69 7.59
CA ARG A 43 23.69 8.58 6.20
C ARG A 43 22.22 8.16 6.07
N ARG A 44 21.37 9.11 5.73
CA ARG A 44 19.99 8.82 5.38
C ARG A 44 19.91 7.94 4.13
N PRO A 45 18.96 6.99 4.08
CA PRO A 45 18.73 6.23 2.86
C PRO A 45 18.31 7.16 1.72
N VAL A 46 18.72 6.82 0.50
CA VAL A 46 18.41 7.63 -0.68
C VAL A 46 17.03 7.26 -1.22
N ALA A 47 16.20 8.28 -1.46
CA ALA A 47 14.97 8.19 -2.24
C ALA A 47 15.21 8.79 -3.63
N ARG A 48 15.02 7.98 -4.68
CA ARG A 48 15.11 8.42 -6.09
C ARG A 48 13.74 8.88 -6.54
N VAL A 49 13.66 10.09 -7.07
CA VAL A 49 12.37 10.69 -7.44
C VAL A 49 12.35 11.11 -8.90
N GLY A 50 11.15 11.08 -9.49
CA GLY A 50 10.92 11.58 -10.83
C GLY A 50 9.43 11.72 -11.12
N VAL A 51 9.09 12.31 -12.27
CA VAL A 51 7.73 12.52 -12.72
C VAL A 51 7.50 11.81 -14.05
N ILE A 52 6.37 11.14 -14.19
CA ILE A 52 6.01 10.44 -15.41
C ILE A 52 4.61 10.82 -15.88
N ASP A 53 4.38 10.74 -17.18
CA ASP A 53 3.04 10.70 -17.74
C ASP A 53 2.50 9.27 -17.76
N SER A 54 1.23 9.13 -17.40
CA SER A 54 0.56 7.84 -17.40
C SER A 54 -0.88 7.95 -17.88
N PRO A 55 -1.50 6.82 -18.29
CA PRO A 55 -2.91 6.80 -18.63
C PRO A 55 -3.84 7.26 -17.51
N VAL A 56 -3.38 7.29 -16.26
CA VAL A 56 -4.13 7.79 -15.10
C VAL A 56 -3.72 9.21 -14.68
N GLY A 57 -3.03 9.94 -15.54
CA GLY A 57 -2.54 11.30 -15.34
C GLY A 57 -1.06 11.34 -14.90
N PRO A 58 -0.51 12.55 -14.72
CA PRO A 58 0.88 12.73 -14.33
C PRO A 58 1.11 12.26 -12.89
N LEU A 59 2.17 11.48 -12.69
CA LEU A 59 2.54 10.86 -11.42
C LEU A 59 3.93 11.31 -10.97
N PHE A 60 4.05 11.75 -9.74
CA PHE A 60 5.30 11.78 -9.01
C PHE A 60 5.57 10.39 -8.43
N ILE A 61 6.79 9.91 -8.57
CA ILE A 61 7.23 8.60 -8.07
C ILE A 61 8.45 8.81 -7.18
N ALA A 62 8.47 8.15 -6.03
CA ALA A 62 9.63 8.06 -5.17
C ALA A 62 9.95 6.58 -4.91
N ASP A 63 11.15 6.17 -5.30
CA ASP A 63 11.70 4.83 -5.12
C ASP A 63 12.81 4.85 -4.07
N GLY A 64 12.69 4.03 -3.05
CA GLY A 64 13.64 3.89 -1.95
C GLY A 64 14.44 2.59 -2.03
N PRO A 65 15.33 2.34 -1.07
CA PRO A 65 16.16 1.13 -1.06
C PRO A 65 15.36 -0.16 -0.85
N HIS A 66 14.13 -0.08 -0.34
CA HIS A 66 13.25 -1.24 -0.07
C HIS A 66 12.00 -1.26 -0.96
N GLY A 67 11.94 -0.41 -1.98
CA GLY A 67 10.84 -0.32 -2.92
C GLY A 67 10.16 1.04 -2.95
N ILE A 68 9.02 1.12 -3.61
CA ILE A 68 8.30 2.35 -3.85
C ILE A 68 7.82 2.96 -2.52
N LEU A 69 8.30 4.16 -2.22
CA LEU A 69 7.94 4.95 -1.03
C LEU A 69 6.67 5.76 -1.25
N ALA A 70 6.53 6.36 -2.44
CA ALA A 70 5.39 7.19 -2.75
C ALA A 70 5.06 7.21 -4.25
N ILE A 71 3.77 7.27 -4.54
CA ILE A 71 3.20 7.64 -5.85
C ILE A 71 2.16 8.71 -5.58
N HIS A 72 2.27 9.86 -6.24
CA HIS A 72 1.34 10.96 -6.05
C HIS A 72 0.79 11.43 -7.39
N PHE A 73 -0.54 11.65 -7.45
CA PHE A 73 -1.19 12.24 -8.63
C PHE A 73 -0.97 13.76 -8.61
N MET A 74 -0.15 14.26 -9.52
CA MET A 74 0.32 15.65 -9.54
C MET A 74 -0.80 16.69 -9.74
N ASP A 75 -1.91 16.27 -10.32
CA ASP A 75 -3.08 17.11 -10.62
C ASP A 75 -4.15 17.06 -9.49
N THR A 76 -3.81 16.50 -8.33
CA THR A 76 -4.72 16.44 -7.18
C THR A 76 -4.15 17.13 -5.94
N LYS A 77 -5.07 17.61 -5.08
CA LYS A 77 -4.68 18.11 -3.77
C LYS A 77 -4.40 16.92 -2.83
N GLY A 78 -3.19 16.79 -2.36
CA GLY A 78 -2.76 15.75 -1.42
C GLY A 78 -1.57 16.19 -0.59
N PRO A 79 -1.10 15.38 0.37
CA PRO A 79 0.13 15.66 1.09
C PRO A 79 1.30 15.70 0.10
N ASP A 80 2.19 16.66 0.28
CA ASP A 80 3.42 16.76 -0.50
C ASP A 80 4.33 15.55 -0.18
N PRO A 81 4.63 14.68 -1.16
CA PRO A 81 5.46 13.51 -0.93
C PRO A 81 6.91 13.88 -0.54
N LEU A 82 7.44 15.00 -1.00
CA LEU A 82 8.76 15.48 -0.59
C LEU A 82 8.77 15.85 0.90
N GLN A 83 7.70 16.47 1.39
CA GLN A 83 7.56 16.77 2.81
C GLN A 83 7.50 15.51 3.68
N MET A 84 6.85 14.44 3.21
CA MET A 84 6.80 13.15 3.92
C MET A 84 8.17 12.47 4.06
N MET A 85 9.08 12.69 3.10
CA MET A 85 10.42 12.13 3.07
C MET A 85 11.45 13.00 3.81
N ARG A 86 11.11 14.27 4.06
CA ARG A 86 12.01 15.24 4.68
C ARG A 86 12.52 14.73 6.04
N GLY A 87 13.82 14.75 6.24
CA GLY A 87 14.47 14.28 7.46
C GLY A 87 14.60 12.77 7.61
N LYS A 88 13.97 11.99 6.72
CA LYS A 88 14.02 10.51 6.69
C LYS A 88 14.87 9.98 5.55
N PHE A 89 14.91 10.69 4.43
CA PHE A 89 15.62 10.29 3.21
C PHE A 89 16.41 11.47 2.62
N ASP A 90 17.50 11.16 1.97
CA ASP A 90 18.17 12.05 1.03
C ASP A 90 17.52 11.87 -0.34
N VAL A 91 16.95 12.96 -0.88
CA VAL A 91 16.17 12.91 -2.12
C VAL A 91 17.07 13.25 -3.30
N VAL A 92 17.11 12.38 -4.30
CA VAL A 92 17.87 12.53 -5.53
C VAL A 92 16.96 12.36 -6.74
N GLU A 93 17.04 13.27 -7.70
CA GLU A 93 16.32 13.14 -8.96
C GLU A 93 16.92 11.99 -9.79
N ASP A 94 16.10 11.04 -10.16
CA ASP A 94 16.45 9.90 -11.01
C ASP A 94 15.26 9.51 -11.88
N GLN A 95 15.17 10.13 -13.04
CA GLN A 95 14.08 9.89 -13.98
C GLN A 95 14.04 8.45 -14.44
N SER A 96 15.17 7.76 -14.54
CA SER A 96 15.23 6.36 -14.98
C SER A 96 14.56 5.41 -13.97
N ALA A 97 14.66 5.69 -12.67
CA ALA A 97 13.97 4.94 -11.64
C ALA A 97 12.45 5.14 -11.75
N ALA A 98 12.01 6.39 -11.94
CA ALA A 98 10.59 6.70 -12.12
C ALA A 98 10.02 6.06 -13.40
N ASP A 99 10.76 6.07 -14.50
CA ASP A 99 10.33 5.50 -15.79
C ASP A 99 10.08 3.99 -15.70
N ARG A 100 10.93 3.24 -15.01
CA ARG A 100 10.75 1.78 -14.80
C ARG A 100 9.41 1.49 -14.10
N ILE A 101 9.10 2.20 -13.03
CA ILE A 101 7.84 2.06 -12.29
C ILE A 101 6.67 2.54 -13.16
N GLY A 102 6.87 3.62 -13.91
CA GLY A 102 5.91 4.15 -14.86
C GLY A 102 5.54 3.17 -15.96
N ASP A 103 6.49 2.41 -16.48
CA ASP A 103 6.24 1.37 -17.47
C ASP A 103 5.36 0.25 -16.92
N GLU A 104 5.59 -0.16 -15.68
CA GLU A 104 4.72 -1.14 -15.02
C GLU A 104 3.28 -0.61 -14.89
N ILE A 105 3.12 0.65 -14.49
CA ILE A 105 1.80 1.28 -14.36
C ILE A 105 1.11 1.40 -15.74
N ARG A 106 1.83 1.80 -16.79
CA ARG A 106 1.29 1.89 -18.15
C ARG A 106 0.80 0.53 -18.66
N ARG A 107 1.63 -0.50 -18.49
CA ARG A 107 1.29 -1.90 -18.87
C ARG A 107 0.10 -2.41 -18.07
N PHE A 108 0.07 -2.17 -16.75
CA PHE A 108 -1.04 -2.57 -15.89
C PHE A 108 -2.36 -1.94 -16.35
N VAL A 109 -2.37 -0.64 -16.61
CA VAL A 109 -3.58 0.06 -17.08
C VAL A 109 -3.99 -0.38 -18.49
N ALA A 110 -3.05 -0.88 -19.30
CA ALA A 110 -3.32 -1.49 -20.59
C ALA A 110 -3.82 -2.96 -20.50
N GLY A 111 -3.94 -3.53 -19.29
CA GLY A 111 -4.47 -4.88 -19.04
C GLY A 111 -3.43 -5.96 -18.77
N ASP A 112 -2.14 -5.63 -18.69
CA ASP A 112 -1.12 -6.58 -18.23
C ASP A 112 -1.13 -6.65 -16.70
N HIS A 113 -1.97 -7.54 -16.18
CA HIS A 113 -2.18 -7.70 -14.75
C HIS A 113 -0.95 -8.24 -14.00
N SER A 114 0.07 -8.69 -14.71
CA SER A 114 1.34 -9.15 -14.13
C SER A 114 2.42 -8.07 -14.09
N ALA A 115 2.12 -6.86 -14.56
CA ALA A 115 3.11 -5.79 -14.73
C ALA A 115 3.65 -5.22 -13.42
N LEU A 116 2.79 -5.09 -12.37
CA LEU A 116 3.18 -4.49 -11.10
C LEU A 116 4.06 -5.44 -10.27
N LYS A 117 5.38 -5.32 -10.42
CA LYS A 117 6.38 -6.21 -9.81
C LYS A 117 7.25 -5.56 -8.74
N HIS A 118 7.38 -4.21 -8.78
CA HIS A 118 8.18 -3.51 -7.79
C HIS A 118 7.65 -3.75 -6.38
N GLU A 119 8.57 -3.92 -5.46
CA GLU A 119 8.23 -3.95 -4.04
C GLU A 119 7.75 -2.57 -3.58
N ILE A 120 7.03 -2.54 -2.47
CA ILE A 120 6.58 -1.29 -1.87
C ILE A 120 7.14 -1.14 -0.46
N ASP A 121 7.50 0.07 -0.10
CA ASP A 121 7.94 0.42 1.23
C ASP A 121 6.88 1.32 1.92
N LEU A 122 6.30 0.81 3.01
CA LEU A 122 5.32 1.54 3.82
C LEU A 122 5.97 2.20 5.07
N SER A 123 7.29 2.39 5.10
CA SER A 123 7.99 3.03 6.22
C SER A 123 7.54 4.48 6.46
N LEU A 124 7.06 5.17 5.43
CA LEU A 124 6.44 6.49 5.57
C LEU A 124 5.08 6.48 6.28
N VAL A 125 4.46 5.30 6.47
CA VAL A 125 3.19 5.16 7.19
C VAL A 125 3.45 4.95 8.67
N GLU A 126 3.38 5.99 9.47
CA GLU A 126 3.70 5.97 10.90
C GLU A 126 2.65 5.20 11.73
N SER A 127 1.39 5.27 11.35
CA SER A 127 0.30 4.61 12.07
C SER A 127 0.27 3.10 11.79
N ASP A 128 0.41 2.28 12.82
CA ASP A 128 0.30 0.81 12.72
C ASP A 128 -1.06 0.36 12.21
N PHE A 129 -2.13 1.04 12.61
CA PHE A 129 -3.47 0.75 12.09
C PHE A 129 -3.54 0.96 10.58
N LYS A 130 -3.05 2.11 10.09
CA LYS A 130 -3.03 2.42 8.65
C LYS A 130 -2.16 1.40 7.90
N ARG A 131 -0.98 1.07 8.42
CA ARG A 131 -0.07 0.09 7.83
C ARG A 131 -0.74 -1.28 7.71
N ARG A 132 -1.41 -1.78 8.77
CA ARG A 132 -2.18 -3.03 8.72
C ARG A 132 -3.31 -2.97 7.70
N ALA A 133 -4.04 -1.86 7.61
CA ALA A 133 -5.13 -1.68 6.65
C ALA A 133 -4.62 -1.73 5.20
N LEU A 134 -3.54 -1.02 4.88
CA LEU A 134 -2.92 -1.00 3.55
C LEU A 134 -2.33 -2.38 3.19
N THR A 135 -1.66 -3.04 4.13
CA THR A 135 -1.13 -4.40 3.93
C THR A 135 -2.26 -5.41 3.70
N ARG A 136 -3.38 -5.27 4.43
CA ARG A 136 -4.56 -6.14 4.23
C ARG A 136 -5.23 -5.89 2.89
N LEU A 137 -5.28 -4.63 2.45
CA LEU A 137 -5.85 -4.23 1.18
C LEU A 137 -5.12 -4.86 -0.02
N ARG A 138 -3.79 -5.00 0.03
CA ARG A 138 -3.00 -5.68 -1.02
C ARG A 138 -3.45 -7.13 -1.29
N LYS A 139 -4.13 -7.75 -0.32
CA LYS A 139 -4.65 -9.12 -0.45
C LYS A 139 -6.03 -9.19 -1.10
N VAL A 140 -6.65 -8.05 -1.44
CA VAL A 140 -7.90 -8.02 -2.22
C VAL A 140 -7.58 -8.45 -3.65
N PRO A 141 -8.23 -9.50 -4.17
CA PRO A 141 -7.92 -10.02 -5.49
C PRO A 141 -8.15 -8.99 -6.61
N LEU A 142 -7.36 -9.11 -7.66
CA LEU A 142 -7.59 -8.40 -8.91
C LEU A 142 -9.02 -8.66 -9.42
N GLY A 143 -9.65 -7.65 -10.02
CA GLY A 143 -11.02 -7.77 -10.52
C GLY A 143 -12.08 -7.92 -9.43
N SER A 144 -11.74 -7.61 -8.17
CA SER A 144 -12.69 -7.61 -7.06
C SER A 144 -12.60 -6.33 -6.23
N VAL A 145 -13.64 -6.07 -5.45
CA VAL A 145 -13.71 -4.94 -4.53
C VAL A 145 -14.08 -5.40 -3.12
N VAL A 146 -13.78 -4.57 -2.12
CA VAL A 146 -14.14 -4.77 -0.73
C VAL A 146 -14.81 -3.51 -0.19
N THR A 147 -15.76 -3.66 0.74
CA THR A 147 -16.36 -2.48 1.38
C THR A 147 -15.45 -1.94 2.48
N TYR A 148 -15.56 -0.63 2.80
CA TYR A 148 -14.88 -0.04 3.96
C TYR A 148 -15.15 -0.84 5.25
N GLN A 149 -16.39 -1.29 5.45
CA GLN A 149 -16.76 -2.12 6.59
C GLN A 149 -16.10 -3.52 6.52
N GLY A 150 -16.08 -4.15 5.35
CA GLY A 150 -15.43 -5.44 5.14
C GLY A 150 -13.94 -5.36 5.45
N LEU A 151 -13.27 -4.30 5.01
CA LEU A 151 -11.85 -4.10 5.29
C LEU A 151 -11.60 -3.80 6.77
N ALA A 152 -12.48 -3.01 7.44
CA ALA A 152 -12.42 -2.75 8.88
C ALA A 152 -12.50 -4.05 9.69
N ARG A 153 -13.46 -4.93 9.37
CA ARG A 153 -13.55 -6.26 9.97
C ARG A 153 -12.33 -7.13 9.69
N ALA A 154 -11.80 -7.07 8.48
CA ALA A 154 -10.63 -7.84 8.08
C ALA A 154 -9.35 -7.47 8.84
N VAL A 155 -9.26 -6.27 9.42
CA VAL A 155 -8.14 -5.82 10.27
C VAL A 155 -8.46 -5.92 11.76
N GLY A 156 -9.59 -6.53 12.14
CA GLY A 156 -9.99 -6.74 13.53
C GLY A 156 -10.60 -5.49 14.21
N ALA A 157 -11.09 -4.51 13.45
CA ALA A 157 -11.65 -3.27 13.95
C ALA A 157 -13.01 -2.95 13.27
N PRO A 158 -14.10 -3.71 13.54
CA PRO A 158 -15.34 -3.67 12.77
C PRO A 158 -16.01 -2.29 12.70
N ASP A 159 -15.78 -1.44 13.69
CA ASP A 159 -16.40 -0.10 13.79
C ASP A 159 -15.49 1.02 13.24
N ALA A 160 -14.32 0.67 12.72
CA ALA A 160 -13.30 1.62 12.28
C ALA A 160 -13.43 2.07 10.81
N GLN A 161 -14.63 2.10 10.21
CA GLN A 161 -14.81 2.45 8.79
C GLN A 161 -14.25 3.83 8.43
N ARG A 162 -14.39 4.83 9.34
CA ARG A 162 -13.81 6.17 9.15
C ARG A 162 -12.29 6.14 9.15
N ALA A 163 -11.68 5.36 10.05
CA ALA A 163 -10.23 5.18 10.11
C ALA A 163 -9.70 4.45 8.87
N ILE A 164 -10.45 3.45 8.34
CA ILE A 164 -10.15 2.85 7.02
C ILE A 164 -10.23 3.90 5.93
N GLY A 165 -11.26 4.77 5.92
CA GLY A 165 -11.36 5.87 4.97
C GLY A 165 -10.14 6.80 5.01
N SER A 166 -9.69 7.18 6.21
CA SER A 166 -8.47 7.96 6.42
C SER A 166 -7.22 7.23 5.90
N ALA A 167 -7.10 5.92 6.15
CA ALA A 167 -5.98 5.12 5.64
C ALA A 167 -5.96 5.07 4.10
N MET A 168 -7.13 4.94 3.46
CA MET A 168 -7.24 4.97 1.99
C MET A 168 -6.89 6.35 1.41
N GLY A 169 -7.34 7.43 2.06
CA GLY A 169 -7.06 8.81 1.64
C GLY A 169 -5.60 9.23 1.83
N SER A 170 -4.87 8.59 2.73
CA SER A 170 -3.44 8.81 2.98
C SER A 170 -2.55 7.66 2.50
N ASN A 171 -3.02 6.83 1.56
CA ASN A 171 -2.23 5.77 0.96
C ASN A 171 -1.06 6.39 0.17
N PRO A 172 0.21 6.15 0.57
CA PRO A 172 1.35 6.75 -0.12
C PRO A 172 1.65 6.08 -1.47
N VAL A 173 1.20 4.84 -1.71
CA VAL A 173 1.56 4.06 -2.90
C VAL A 173 0.28 3.57 -3.62
N PRO A 174 -0.58 4.49 -4.12
CA PRO A 174 -1.78 4.08 -4.88
C PRO A 174 -1.39 3.25 -6.11
N ILE A 175 -2.34 2.48 -6.63
CA ILE A 175 -2.19 1.49 -7.71
C ILE A 175 -1.57 0.20 -7.18
N TYR A 176 -0.34 0.19 -6.65
CA TYR A 176 0.28 -0.99 -6.02
C TYR A 176 -0.42 -1.39 -4.72
N VAL A 177 -0.84 -0.40 -3.91
CA VAL A 177 -1.79 -0.61 -2.81
C VAL A 177 -3.16 -0.17 -3.32
N PRO A 178 -4.05 -1.10 -3.67
CA PRO A 178 -5.21 -0.83 -4.53
C PRO A 178 -6.39 -0.19 -3.78
N CYS A 179 -6.22 1.04 -3.25
CA CYS A 179 -7.27 1.76 -2.54
C CYS A 179 -8.50 2.07 -3.43
N HIS A 180 -8.34 2.02 -4.75
CA HIS A 180 -9.45 2.06 -5.70
C HIS A 180 -10.40 0.85 -5.59
N ARG A 181 -9.97 -0.29 -5.04
CA ARG A 181 -10.82 -1.48 -4.79
C ARG A 181 -11.70 -1.34 -3.54
N VAL A 182 -11.61 -0.24 -2.78
CA VAL A 182 -12.45 -0.04 -1.60
C VAL A 182 -13.68 0.77 -1.97
N ILE A 183 -14.88 0.25 -1.63
CA ILE A 183 -16.18 0.83 -1.98
C ILE A 183 -17.04 1.03 -0.74
N LYS A 184 -18.16 1.75 -0.86
CA LYS A 184 -19.10 1.95 0.23
C LYS A 184 -19.94 0.69 0.51
N SER A 185 -20.52 0.60 1.70
CA SER A 185 -21.38 -0.53 2.10
C SER A 185 -22.70 -0.59 1.34
N ASP A 186 -23.15 0.54 0.78
CA ASP A 186 -24.32 0.60 -0.10
C ASP A 186 -24.01 0.14 -1.54
N LEU A 187 -22.80 -0.39 -1.77
CA LEU A 187 -22.28 -0.84 -3.05
C LEU A 187 -22.05 0.26 -4.10
N SER A 188 -22.13 1.53 -3.73
CA SER A 188 -21.61 2.62 -4.58
C SER A 188 -20.08 2.67 -4.49
N ILE A 189 -19.42 3.05 -5.60
CA ILE A 189 -17.95 3.06 -5.66
C ILE A 189 -17.32 4.10 -4.72
N GLY A 190 -18.06 5.16 -4.36
CA GLY A 190 -17.59 6.21 -3.46
C GLY A 190 -16.49 7.09 -4.06
N ASN A 191 -15.94 7.95 -3.20
CA ASN A 191 -14.89 8.89 -3.59
C ASN A 191 -13.52 8.18 -3.70
N TYR A 192 -12.58 8.86 -4.33
CA TYR A 192 -11.17 8.42 -4.48
C TYR A 192 -10.25 9.64 -4.44
N GLY A 193 -9.10 9.53 -3.79
CA GLY A 193 -8.14 10.62 -3.68
C GLY A 193 -7.66 11.15 -5.04
N GLY A 194 -7.50 10.27 -6.01
CA GLY A 194 -7.19 10.62 -7.39
C GLY A 194 -8.40 11.03 -8.27
N GLY A 195 -9.61 11.15 -7.70
CA GLY A 195 -10.85 11.42 -8.43
C GLY A 195 -11.57 10.16 -8.91
N VAL A 196 -12.90 10.27 -9.06
CA VAL A 196 -13.79 9.14 -9.42
C VAL A 196 -13.47 8.56 -10.79
N GLU A 197 -13.17 9.41 -11.76
CA GLU A 197 -12.78 9.01 -13.14
C GLU A 197 -11.59 8.04 -13.13
N ARG A 198 -10.57 8.39 -12.36
CA ARG A 198 -9.35 7.58 -12.21
C ARG A 198 -9.62 6.24 -11.52
N LYS A 199 -10.49 6.26 -10.50
CA LYS A 199 -10.98 5.03 -9.86
C LYS A 199 -11.68 4.10 -10.83
N LEU A 200 -12.58 4.64 -11.66
CA LEU A 200 -13.26 3.89 -12.71
C LEU A 200 -12.29 3.31 -13.73
N LYS A 201 -11.28 4.09 -14.14
CA LYS A 201 -10.27 3.66 -15.11
C LYS A 201 -9.45 2.48 -14.55
N LEU A 202 -9.02 2.57 -13.29
CA LEU A 202 -8.28 1.49 -12.62
C LEU A 202 -9.14 0.23 -12.45
N LEU A 203 -10.38 0.36 -11.99
CA LEU A 203 -11.30 -0.77 -11.86
C LEU A 203 -11.57 -1.45 -13.22
N ARG A 204 -11.77 -0.67 -14.29
CA ARG A 204 -11.94 -1.21 -15.65
C ARG A 204 -10.68 -1.91 -16.16
N ALA A 205 -9.50 -1.35 -15.91
CA ALA A 205 -8.23 -1.99 -16.26
C ALA A 205 -8.08 -3.36 -15.60
N GLU A 206 -8.67 -3.55 -14.43
CA GLU A 206 -8.72 -4.83 -13.70
C GLU A 206 -9.88 -5.73 -14.13
N GLY A 207 -10.66 -5.34 -15.13
CA GLY A 207 -11.83 -6.06 -15.59
C GLY A 207 -13.07 -5.90 -14.71
N PHE A 208 -13.04 -5.07 -13.66
CA PHE A 208 -14.21 -4.83 -12.83
C PHE A 208 -15.13 -3.79 -13.47
N ALA A 209 -16.24 -4.28 -14.05
CA ALA A 209 -17.27 -3.42 -14.62
C ALA A 209 -18.07 -2.70 -13.51
N VAL A 210 -18.26 -1.39 -13.67
CA VAL A 210 -19.08 -0.56 -12.79
C VAL A 210 -20.33 -0.13 -13.57
N GLY A 211 -21.50 -0.16 -12.93
CA GLY A 211 -22.75 0.29 -13.52
C GLY A 211 -22.74 1.79 -13.86
N LYS A 212 -23.61 2.23 -14.76
CA LYS A 212 -23.76 3.65 -15.13
C LYS A 212 -24.14 4.53 -13.94
N ASP A 213 -24.78 3.95 -12.92
CA ASP A 213 -25.16 4.58 -11.65
C ASP A 213 -24.00 4.62 -10.62
N LEU A 214 -22.78 4.31 -11.05
CA LEU A 214 -21.58 4.22 -10.20
C LEU A 214 -21.70 3.20 -9.06
N ARG A 215 -22.39 2.11 -9.31
CA ARG A 215 -22.60 1.00 -8.36
C ARG A 215 -22.02 -0.32 -8.88
N VAL A 216 -21.84 -1.24 -7.96
CA VAL A 216 -21.54 -2.64 -8.27
C VAL A 216 -22.68 -3.22 -9.13
N PRO A 217 -22.40 -3.98 -10.21
CA PRO A 217 -23.44 -4.57 -11.04
C PRO A 217 -24.41 -5.47 -10.27
N ALA A 218 -25.68 -5.48 -10.67
CA ALA A 218 -26.71 -6.30 -10.01
C ALA A 218 -26.42 -7.82 -10.05
N HIS A 219 -25.65 -8.27 -11.04
CA HIS A 219 -25.24 -9.66 -11.20
C HIS A 219 -23.92 -10.02 -10.49
N ALA A 220 -23.35 -9.06 -9.72
CA ALA A 220 -22.14 -9.28 -8.96
C ALA A 220 -22.30 -10.46 -7.97
N VAL A 221 -21.18 -11.13 -7.70
CA VAL A 221 -21.13 -12.24 -6.76
C VAL A 221 -20.18 -11.95 -5.59
N MET A 222 -20.47 -12.58 -4.46
CA MET A 222 -19.66 -12.45 -3.24
C MET A 222 -18.80 -13.69 -3.07
N GLY A 223 -17.48 -13.54 -3.08
CA GLY A 223 -16.52 -14.61 -2.88
C GLY A 223 -15.93 -14.59 -1.47
N HIS A 224 -15.79 -15.77 -0.88
CA HIS A 224 -15.21 -15.91 0.47
C HIS A 224 -13.78 -16.43 0.39
N GLN A 225 -12.83 -15.68 0.93
CA GLN A 225 -11.39 -15.91 0.84
C GLN A 225 -10.95 -17.30 1.34
N ARG A 226 -11.51 -17.79 2.45
CA ARG A 226 -11.06 -19.05 3.09
C ARG A 226 -11.71 -20.30 2.50
N THR A 227 -12.98 -20.21 2.10
CA THR A 227 -13.70 -21.36 1.57
C THR A 227 -13.59 -21.52 0.07
N HIS A 228 -13.07 -20.49 -0.61
CA HIS A 228 -13.00 -20.41 -2.08
C HIS A 228 -14.36 -20.67 -2.75
N ILE A 229 -15.44 -20.17 -2.13
CA ILE A 229 -16.80 -20.29 -2.65
C ILE A 229 -17.34 -18.89 -2.98
N TYR A 230 -17.96 -18.74 -4.15
CA TYR A 230 -18.71 -17.54 -4.46
C TYR A 230 -20.22 -17.81 -4.50
N CYS A 231 -21.00 -16.83 -4.06
CA CYS A 231 -22.44 -16.86 -3.88
C CYS A 231 -23.11 -15.64 -4.51
N ARG A 232 -24.40 -15.73 -4.79
CA ARG A 232 -25.25 -14.53 -4.98
C ARG A 232 -25.30 -13.74 -3.65
N PRO A 233 -25.41 -12.40 -3.69
CA PRO A 233 -25.46 -11.58 -2.46
C PRO A 233 -26.61 -11.97 -1.49
N GLN A 234 -27.75 -12.43 -2.03
CA GLN A 234 -28.92 -12.83 -1.27
C GLN A 234 -28.83 -14.24 -0.64
N CYS A 235 -27.81 -15.01 -1.00
CA CYS A 235 -27.64 -16.39 -0.53
C CYS A 235 -27.54 -16.46 1.00
N PRO A 236 -28.29 -17.36 1.68
CA PRO A 236 -28.17 -17.54 3.12
C PRO A 236 -26.76 -17.87 3.61
N ALA A 237 -25.98 -18.59 2.80
CA ALA A 237 -24.58 -18.88 3.10
C ALA A 237 -23.70 -17.62 3.07
N ALA A 238 -23.91 -16.71 2.12
CA ALA A 238 -23.19 -15.44 2.06
C ALA A 238 -23.54 -14.52 3.23
N LYS A 239 -24.82 -14.47 3.61
CA LYS A 239 -25.28 -13.64 4.75
C LYS A 239 -24.72 -14.08 6.10
N ARG A 240 -24.43 -15.37 6.27
CA ARG A 240 -23.84 -15.93 7.49
C ARG A 240 -22.32 -15.93 7.50
N ALA A 241 -21.68 -15.64 6.36
CA ALA A 241 -20.25 -15.66 6.22
C ALA A 241 -19.61 -14.44 6.92
N ASP A 242 -18.37 -14.62 7.37
CA ASP A 242 -17.56 -13.52 7.91
C ASP A 242 -17.28 -12.47 6.80
N SER A 243 -17.94 -11.32 6.93
CA SER A 243 -17.82 -10.24 5.94
C SER A 243 -16.40 -9.63 5.85
N GLY A 244 -15.53 -9.81 6.87
CA GLY A 244 -14.13 -9.43 6.83
C GLY A 244 -13.30 -10.31 5.88
N ARG A 245 -13.88 -11.40 5.38
CA ARG A 245 -13.27 -12.34 4.43
C ARG A 245 -13.99 -12.38 3.09
N MET A 246 -14.90 -11.44 2.85
CA MET A 246 -15.70 -11.39 1.63
C MET A 246 -15.14 -10.36 0.65
N TYR A 247 -15.07 -10.75 -0.62
CA TYR A 247 -14.79 -9.89 -1.75
C TYR A 247 -15.99 -9.88 -2.69
N ILE A 248 -16.16 -8.81 -3.46
CA ILE A 248 -17.22 -8.67 -4.45
C ILE A 248 -16.57 -8.70 -5.83
N PHE A 249 -16.98 -9.62 -6.68
CA PHE A 249 -16.57 -9.73 -8.06
C PHE A 249 -17.69 -9.22 -8.95
N ALA A 250 -17.36 -8.58 -10.07
CA ALA A 250 -18.38 -8.05 -10.97
C ALA A 250 -19.28 -9.14 -11.55
N ASP A 251 -18.73 -10.35 -11.72
CA ASP A 251 -19.46 -11.51 -12.22
C ASP A 251 -18.84 -12.84 -11.76
N SER A 252 -19.48 -13.93 -12.13
CA SER A 252 -19.04 -15.30 -11.82
C SER A 252 -17.78 -15.72 -12.58
N ALA A 253 -17.52 -15.15 -13.76
CA ALA A 253 -16.32 -15.47 -14.54
C ALA A 253 -15.07 -14.96 -13.83
N GLN A 254 -15.11 -13.75 -13.32
CA GLN A 254 -14.02 -13.16 -12.51
C GLN A 254 -13.79 -13.95 -11.21
N ALA A 255 -14.87 -14.35 -10.52
CA ALA A 255 -14.74 -15.16 -9.31
C ALA A 255 -14.09 -16.53 -9.60
N ARG A 256 -14.45 -17.16 -10.72
CA ARG A 256 -13.80 -18.41 -11.19
C ARG A 256 -12.33 -18.17 -11.54
N GLY A 257 -12.03 -17.11 -12.27
CA GLY A 257 -10.64 -16.71 -12.59
C GLY A 257 -9.77 -16.48 -11.37
N ALA A 258 -10.36 -16.02 -10.27
CA ALA A 258 -9.70 -15.89 -8.96
C ALA A 258 -9.63 -17.21 -8.16
N GLY A 259 -9.97 -18.37 -8.75
CA GLY A 259 -9.88 -19.69 -8.14
C GLY A 259 -11.04 -20.06 -7.21
N LEU A 260 -12.20 -19.36 -7.31
CA LEU A 260 -13.37 -19.70 -6.51
C LEU A 260 -14.33 -20.63 -7.28
N ARG A 261 -15.04 -21.48 -6.57
CA ARG A 261 -16.12 -22.32 -7.12
C ARG A 261 -17.50 -21.81 -6.75
N ALA A 262 -18.48 -22.13 -7.57
CA ALA A 262 -19.86 -21.77 -7.32
C ALA A 262 -20.43 -22.44 -6.03
N CYS A 263 -21.27 -21.72 -5.34
CA CYS A 263 -22.02 -22.23 -4.19
C CYS A 263 -23.06 -23.26 -4.63
N LYS A 264 -23.09 -24.42 -3.97
CA LYS A 264 -24.05 -25.51 -4.22
C LYS A 264 -25.48 -25.20 -3.74
N ILE A 265 -25.69 -24.11 -2.97
CA ILE A 265 -27.03 -23.71 -2.46
C ILE A 265 -27.71 -22.76 -3.45
N CYS A 266 -27.01 -21.71 -3.90
CA CYS A 266 -27.64 -20.68 -4.74
C CYS A 266 -27.31 -20.82 -6.23
N HIS A 267 -26.39 -21.71 -6.62
CA HIS A 267 -25.98 -21.98 -8.00
C HIS A 267 -25.83 -20.68 -8.83
N PRO A 268 -24.89 -19.77 -8.45
CA PRO A 268 -24.68 -18.55 -9.22
C PRO A 268 -24.14 -18.91 -10.61
N ALA A 269 -24.76 -18.34 -11.64
CA ALA A 269 -24.39 -18.59 -13.04
C ALA A 269 -23.02 -18.01 -13.37
#